data_be80c4be9ebc17d621df94a008cb793b
#
_entry.id   be80c4be9ebc17d621df94a008cb793b
#
_cell.length_a   1.000
_cell.length_b   1.000
_cell.length_c   1.000
_cell.angle_alpha   90.00
_cell.angle_beta   90.00
_cell.angle_gamma   90.00
#
_symmetry.space_group_name_H-M   'P 1'
#
loop_
_entity.id
_entity.type
_entity.pdbx_description
1 polymer ?
#
loop_
_entity_poly.entity_id
_entity_poly.type
_entity_poly.pdbx_seq_one_letter_code
_entity_poly.pdbx_strand_id
1 'polypeptide(L)'
;MINDNVDIALEMDADGVHVGQSDMEAGDVRKKLGKDKIIGVSAQTVEQAVMAEKHGADYLGVGAVFPTSSKDDAQEVDYETLKAICQAVQIPVIAIGGINAQNVDRLKGSGICGVAVISAIFAQEDIKEAAKELKNRTKEATGI
;
A
#
# COMPACT_ATOMS: atom_id res chain seq x y z
N MET A 1 9.16 9.21 0.36
CA MET A 1 8.02 8.97 -0.56
C MET A 1 7.07 10.17 -0.51
N ILE A 2 6.65 10.68 -1.67
CA ILE A 2 5.61 11.71 -1.81
C ILE A 2 4.32 11.02 -2.27
N ASN A 3 3.18 11.44 -1.75
CA ASN A 3 1.88 10.89 -2.14
C ASN A 3 1.26 11.76 -3.25
N ASP A 4 0.79 11.14 -4.33
CA ASP A 4 0.05 11.67 -5.48
C ASP A 4 0.83 12.68 -6.35
N ASN A 5 1.65 13.55 -5.79
CA ASN A 5 2.26 14.64 -6.54
C ASN A 5 3.64 14.34 -7.09
N VAL A 6 3.72 13.98 -8.37
CA VAL A 6 4.96 13.62 -9.07
C VAL A 6 5.89 14.83 -9.24
N ASP A 7 5.35 16.03 -9.45
CA ASP A 7 6.17 17.24 -9.64
C ASP A 7 6.89 17.63 -8.36
N ILE A 8 6.21 17.56 -7.22
CA ILE A 8 6.84 17.76 -5.90
C ILE A 8 7.91 16.70 -5.64
N ALA A 9 7.65 15.44 -6.01
CA ALA A 9 8.64 14.37 -5.84
C ALA A 9 9.93 14.67 -6.62
N LEU A 10 9.82 15.23 -7.82
CA LEU A 10 10.95 15.66 -8.65
C LEU A 10 11.67 16.87 -8.05
N GLU A 11 10.93 17.93 -7.70
CA GLU A 11 11.50 19.17 -7.13
C GLU A 11 12.29 18.92 -5.84
N MET A 12 11.81 17.98 -5.01
CA MET A 12 12.44 17.63 -3.73
C MET A 12 13.50 16.54 -3.86
N ASP A 13 13.74 16.03 -5.06
CA ASP A 13 14.58 14.85 -5.29
C ASP A 13 14.22 13.67 -4.36
N ALA A 14 12.92 13.47 -4.13
CA ALA A 14 12.43 12.41 -3.27
C ALA A 14 12.82 11.02 -3.77
N ASP A 15 12.95 10.04 -2.87
CA ASP A 15 13.28 8.65 -3.24
C ASP A 15 12.18 7.98 -4.08
N GLY A 16 10.96 8.50 -4.04
CA GLY A 16 9.87 7.97 -4.84
C GLY A 16 8.52 8.64 -4.61
N VAL A 17 7.51 8.16 -5.31
CA VAL A 17 6.13 8.62 -5.26
C VAL A 17 5.17 7.44 -5.12
N HIS A 18 4.05 7.65 -4.46
CA HIS A 18 2.90 6.73 -4.47
C HIS A 18 1.71 7.39 -5.15
N VAL A 19 1.12 6.74 -6.14
CA VAL A 19 -0.02 7.26 -6.91
C VAL A 19 -1.23 6.33 -6.82
N GLY A 20 -2.42 6.93 -6.84
CA GLY A 20 -3.70 6.22 -6.93
C GLY A 20 -4.18 6.06 -8.38
N GLN A 21 -5.36 5.45 -8.55
CA GLN A 21 -5.95 5.18 -9.88
C GLN A 21 -6.41 6.43 -10.62
N SER A 22 -6.71 7.52 -9.89
CA SER A 22 -7.13 8.82 -10.45
C SER A 22 -5.97 9.77 -10.71
N ASP A 23 -4.76 9.39 -10.31
CA ASP A 23 -3.56 10.20 -10.48
C ASP A 23 -2.87 9.89 -11.82
N MET A 24 -1.63 10.33 -11.97
CA MET A 24 -0.84 10.01 -13.16
C MET A 24 -0.61 8.49 -13.26
N GLU A 25 -0.86 7.92 -14.43
CA GLU A 25 -0.63 6.49 -14.68
C GLU A 25 0.84 6.08 -14.42
N ALA A 26 1.05 4.89 -13.84
CA ALA A 26 2.37 4.40 -13.44
C ALA A 26 3.43 4.45 -14.57
N GLY A 27 3.03 4.15 -15.82
CA GLY A 27 3.92 4.22 -16.97
C GLY A 27 4.40 5.64 -17.31
N ASP A 28 3.56 6.63 -17.10
CA ASP A 28 3.93 8.04 -17.30
C ASP A 28 4.72 8.58 -16.12
N VAL A 29 4.40 8.14 -14.89
CA VAL A 29 5.21 8.39 -13.69
C VAL A 29 6.63 7.86 -13.89
N ARG A 30 6.77 6.62 -14.37
CA ARG A 30 8.08 5.99 -14.65
C ARG A 30 8.87 6.76 -15.70
N LYS A 31 8.25 7.21 -16.78
CA LYS A 31 8.92 8.06 -17.79
C LYS A 31 9.44 9.37 -17.21
N LYS A 32 8.64 9.97 -16.30
CA LYS A 32 8.94 11.28 -15.70
C LYS A 32 10.00 11.18 -14.59
N LEU A 33 9.94 10.18 -13.71
CA LEU A 33 10.86 9.99 -12.59
C LEU A 33 12.16 9.25 -12.96
N GLY A 34 12.16 8.51 -14.08
CA GLY A 34 13.30 7.66 -14.44
C GLY A 34 13.29 6.32 -13.70
N LYS A 35 14.35 5.53 -13.91
CA LYS A 35 14.44 4.13 -13.45
C LYS A 35 14.87 3.97 -11.97
N ASP A 36 15.43 4.99 -11.37
CA ASP A 36 16.09 4.90 -10.05
C ASP A 36 15.18 5.31 -8.89
N LYS A 37 13.99 5.86 -9.19
CA LYS A 37 13.01 6.27 -8.17
C LYS A 37 11.96 5.17 -7.93
N ILE A 38 11.51 5.06 -6.68
CA ILE A 38 10.50 4.08 -6.28
C ILE A 38 9.10 4.57 -6.67
N ILE A 39 8.31 3.72 -7.32
CA ILE A 39 6.92 3.99 -7.66
C ILE A 39 6.02 2.99 -6.95
N GLY A 40 5.19 3.48 -6.03
CA GLY A 40 4.09 2.73 -5.45
C GLY A 40 2.78 3.05 -6.18
N VAL A 41 1.93 2.05 -6.35
CA VAL A 41 0.62 2.22 -6.99
C VAL A 41 -0.47 1.59 -6.13
N SER A 42 -1.57 2.33 -5.92
CA SER A 42 -2.78 1.77 -5.31
C SER A 42 -3.50 0.85 -6.29
N ALA A 43 -3.94 -0.32 -5.83
CA ALA A 43 -4.76 -1.24 -6.63
C ALA A 43 -5.88 -1.85 -5.79
N GLN A 44 -7.03 -2.11 -6.42
CA GLN A 44 -8.23 -2.67 -5.79
C GLN A 44 -8.70 -3.94 -6.51
N THR A 45 -8.20 -4.20 -7.71
CA THR A 45 -8.51 -5.40 -8.51
C THR A 45 -7.23 -6.05 -9.02
N VAL A 46 -7.34 -7.32 -9.41
CA VAL A 46 -6.22 -8.07 -10.02
C VAL A 46 -5.75 -7.40 -11.32
N GLU A 47 -6.68 -6.90 -12.13
CA GLU A 47 -6.37 -6.24 -13.39
C GLU A 47 -5.56 -4.96 -13.17
N GLN A 48 -5.95 -4.14 -12.19
CA GLN A 48 -5.21 -2.94 -11.80
C GLN A 48 -3.81 -3.28 -11.31
N ALA A 49 -3.67 -4.32 -10.50
CA ALA A 49 -2.40 -4.77 -9.95
C ALA A 49 -1.44 -5.23 -11.05
N VAL A 50 -1.89 -6.10 -11.94
CA VAL A 50 -1.10 -6.60 -13.09
C VAL A 50 -0.71 -5.46 -14.04
N MET A 51 -1.62 -4.51 -14.27
CA MET A 51 -1.34 -3.37 -15.12
C MET A 51 -0.29 -2.44 -14.48
N ALA A 52 -0.40 -2.17 -13.18
CA ALA A 52 0.57 -1.36 -12.45
C ALA A 52 1.97 -1.97 -12.49
N GLU A 53 2.10 -3.28 -12.26
CA GLU A 53 3.36 -3.99 -12.37
C GLU A 53 3.95 -3.89 -13.79
N LYS A 54 3.13 -4.16 -14.81
CA LYS A 54 3.54 -4.05 -16.23
C LYS A 54 4.01 -2.65 -16.58
N HIS A 55 3.46 -1.63 -15.97
CA HIS A 55 3.80 -0.22 -16.19
C HIS A 55 4.94 0.28 -15.31
N GLY A 56 5.58 -0.60 -14.54
CA GLY A 56 6.81 -0.30 -13.82
C GLY A 56 6.62 0.16 -12.37
N ALA A 57 5.52 -0.21 -11.72
CA ALA A 57 5.38 -0.07 -10.27
C ALA A 57 6.40 -0.97 -9.57
N ASP A 58 7.00 -0.47 -8.49
CA ASP A 58 7.94 -1.22 -7.65
C ASP A 58 7.24 -1.93 -6.49
N TYR A 59 6.06 -1.45 -6.07
CA TYR A 59 5.21 -2.10 -5.09
C TYR A 59 3.75 -1.66 -5.26
N LEU A 60 2.84 -2.43 -4.66
CA LEU A 60 1.42 -2.11 -4.63
C LEU A 60 0.94 -1.80 -3.21
N GLY A 61 0.04 -0.81 -3.10
CA GLY A 61 -0.79 -0.58 -1.93
C GLY A 61 -2.21 -1.07 -2.22
N VAL A 62 -2.67 -2.12 -1.52
CA VAL A 62 -3.99 -2.72 -1.76
C VAL A 62 -4.93 -2.42 -0.60
N GLY A 63 -6.07 -1.82 -0.91
CA GLY A 63 -7.09 -1.46 0.09
C GLY A 63 -8.23 -0.61 -0.47
N ALA A 64 -9.20 -0.28 0.42
CA ALA A 64 -9.18 -0.53 1.88
C ALA A 64 -9.52 -2.00 2.20
N VAL A 65 -8.68 -2.66 3.01
CA VAL A 65 -8.92 -4.07 3.38
C VAL A 65 -9.87 -4.23 4.58
N PHE A 66 -10.14 -3.16 5.30
CA PHE A 66 -11.16 -3.05 6.34
C PHE A 66 -11.86 -1.70 6.23
N PRO A 67 -13.10 -1.57 6.76
CA PRO A 67 -13.78 -0.28 6.80
C PRO A 67 -12.91 0.82 7.43
N THR A 68 -12.89 1.99 6.82
CA THR A 68 -12.07 3.12 7.27
C THR A 68 -12.79 4.44 7.04
N SER A 69 -12.60 5.39 7.94
CA SER A 69 -13.05 6.78 7.80
C SER A 69 -11.96 7.71 7.23
N SER A 70 -10.78 7.19 6.91
CA SER A 70 -9.66 8.00 6.42
C SER A 70 -9.80 8.42 4.95
N LYS A 71 -10.72 7.79 4.20
CA LYS A 71 -11.02 8.10 2.80
C LYS A 71 -12.49 7.79 2.52
N ASP A 72 -13.29 8.80 2.20
CA ASP A 72 -14.76 8.69 2.12
C ASP A 72 -15.26 7.79 0.98
N ASP A 73 -14.46 7.56 -0.05
CA ASP A 73 -14.78 6.78 -1.27
C ASP A 73 -13.91 5.52 -1.44
N ALA A 74 -13.30 5.04 -0.34
CA ALA A 74 -12.48 3.83 -0.40
C ALA A 74 -13.36 2.59 -0.64
N GLN A 75 -13.25 1.99 -1.83
CA GLN A 75 -13.81 0.67 -2.09
C GLN A 75 -13.14 -0.37 -1.18
N GLU A 76 -13.95 -1.21 -0.55
CA GLU A 76 -13.44 -2.30 0.27
C GLU A 76 -12.90 -3.44 -0.59
N VAL A 77 -11.71 -3.92 -0.27
CA VAL A 77 -11.07 -5.06 -0.91
C VAL A 77 -11.10 -6.23 0.06
N ASP A 78 -11.85 -7.26 -0.26
CA ASP A 78 -11.96 -8.44 0.59
C ASP A 78 -10.67 -9.29 0.60
N TYR A 79 -10.60 -10.23 1.53
CA TYR A 79 -9.42 -11.09 1.72
C TYR A 79 -9.08 -11.93 0.48
N GLU A 80 -10.07 -12.49 -0.21
CA GLU A 80 -9.85 -13.33 -1.39
C GLU A 80 -9.32 -12.51 -2.57
N THR A 81 -9.83 -11.29 -2.76
CA THR A 81 -9.30 -10.35 -3.75
C THR A 81 -7.87 -9.93 -3.42
N LEU A 82 -7.58 -9.59 -2.16
CA LEU A 82 -6.22 -9.27 -1.71
C LEU A 82 -5.25 -10.42 -2.00
N LYS A 83 -5.65 -11.65 -1.65
CA LYS A 83 -4.86 -12.85 -1.91
C LYS A 83 -4.65 -13.12 -3.40
N ALA A 84 -5.70 -12.95 -4.20
CA ALA A 84 -5.61 -13.08 -5.65
C ALA A 84 -4.65 -12.05 -6.27
N ILE A 85 -4.66 -10.81 -5.80
CA ILE A 85 -3.70 -9.78 -6.20
C ILE A 85 -2.28 -10.21 -5.86
N CYS A 86 -2.03 -10.64 -4.62
CA CYS A 86 -0.69 -11.10 -4.20
C CYS A 86 -0.17 -12.29 -5.04
N GLN A 87 -1.06 -13.14 -5.52
CA GLN A 87 -0.70 -14.29 -6.38
C GLN A 87 -0.47 -13.91 -7.85
N ALA A 88 -1.07 -12.80 -8.30
CA ALA A 88 -1.03 -12.38 -9.70
C ALA A 88 0.20 -11.54 -10.06
N VAL A 89 0.90 -10.97 -9.07
CA VAL A 89 2.06 -10.09 -9.27
C VAL A 89 3.31 -10.63 -8.59
N GLN A 90 4.49 -10.18 -9.05
CA GLN A 90 5.78 -10.53 -8.46
C GLN A 90 6.34 -9.42 -7.57
N ILE A 91 5.84 -8.18 -7.71
CA ILE A 91 6.24 -7.05 -6.90
C ILE A 91 5.62 -7.10 -5.50
N PRO A 92 6.26 -6.51 -4.48
CA PRO A 92 5.74 -6.48 -3.11
C PRO A 92 4.34 -5.86 -3.02
N VAL A 93 3.47 -6.47 -2.21
CA VAL A 93 2.12 -5.96 -1.92
C VAL A 93 2.02 -5.61 -0.44
N ILE A 94 1.62 -4.39 -0.13
CA ILE A 94 1.25 -3.95 1.22
C ILE A 94 -0.25 -3.76 1.31
N ALA A 95 -0.85 -4.14 2.44
CA ALA A 95 -2.25 -3.87 2.71
C ALA A 95 -2.43 -2.51 3.40
N ILE A 96 -3.49 -1.79 3.06
CA ILE A 96 -3.85 -0.50 3.65
C ILE A 96 -5.36 -0.40 3.88
N GLY A 97 -5.76 0.48 4.80
CA GLY A 97 -7.15 0.82 5.10
C GLY A 97 -7.73 0.03 6.26
N GLY A 98 -8.07 0.75 7.34
CA GLY A 98 -8.75 0.22 8.53
C GLY A 98 -7.96 -0.79 9.37
N ILE A 99 -6.68 -1.00 9.07
CA ILE A 99 -5.82 -1.99 9.77
C ILE A 99 -5.41 -1.46 11.14
N ASN A 100 -5.47 -2.32 12.14
CA ASN A 100 -5.04 -2.06 13.51
C ASN A 100 -4.56 -3.37 14.20
N ALA A 101 -4.11 -3.27 15.46
CA ALA A 101 -3.61 -4.42 16.20
C ALA A 101 -4.65 -5.54 16.44
N GLN A 102 -5.96 -5.22 16.40
CA GLN A 102 -7.04 -6.18 16.64
C GLN A 102 -7.46 -6.95 15.38
N ASN A 103 -7.09 -6.49 14.19
CA ASN A 103 -7.54 -7.11 12.94
C ASN A 103 -6.43 -7.52 11.96
N VAL A 104 -5.19 -7.08 12.17
CA VAL A 104 -4.06 -7.41 11.26
C VAL A 104 -3.84 -8.92 11.10
N ASP A 105 -4.11 -9.71 12.13
CA ASP A 105 -3.98 -11.17 12.09
C ASP A 105 -4.92 -11.84 11.07
N ARG A 106 -6.03 -11.19 10.72
CA ARG A 106 -6.97 -11.64 9.67
C ARG A 106 -6.38 -11.60 8.26
N LEU A 107 -5.27 -10.91 8.08
CA LEU A 107 -4.54 -10.84 6.80
C LEU A 107 -3.51 -11.95 6.62
N LYS A 108 -3.36 -12.83 7.61
CA LYS A 108 -2.41 -13.95 7.57
C LYS A 108 -2.70 -14.87 6.39
N GLY A 109 -1.64 -15.21 5.65
CA GLY A 109 -1.74 -16.09 4.48
C GLY A 109 -2.23 -15.43 3.19
N SER A 110 -2.49 -14.12 3.19
CA SER A 110 -2.85 -13.37 1.98
C SER A 110 -1.69 -13.20 0.99
N GLY A 111 -0.44 -13.24 1.47
CA GLY A 111 0.75 -13.02 0.64
C GLY A 111 1.29 -11.59 0.70
N ILE A 112 0.74 -10.71 1.53
CA ILE A 112 1.28 -9.36 1.74
C ILE A 112 2.64 -9.40 2.42
N CYS A 113 3.49 -8.41 2.14
CA CYS A 113 4.79 -8.24 2.79
C CYS A 113 4.78 -7.20 3.92
N GLY A 114 3.67 -6.49 4.14
CA GLY A 114 3.55 -5.47 5.17
C GLY A 114 2.20 -4.76 5.15
N VAL A 115 2.06 -3.77 6.04
CA VAL A 115 0.86 -2.94 6.15
C VAL A 115 1.21 -1.47 6.20
N ALA A 116 0.29 -0.61 5.70
CA ALA A 116 0.33 0.82 5.87
C ALA A 116 -0.84 1.27 6.74
N VAL A 117 -0.55 2.09 7.74
CA VAL A 117 -1.55 2.55 8.72
C VAL A 117 -1.35 4.02 9.07
N ILE A 118 -2.42 4.69 9.48
CA ILE A 118 -2.40 6.07 9.98
C ILE A 118 -2.92 6.09 11.42
N SER A 119 -4.23 6.01 11.61
CA SER A 119 -4.89 6.16 12.91
C SER A 119 -4.52 5.08 13.92
N ALA A 120 -4.21 3.87 13.46
CA ALA A 120 -3.78 2.78 14.34
C ALA A 120 -2.50 3.10 15.13
N ILE A 121 -1.71 4.07 14.66
CA ILE A 121 -0.51 4.56 15.34
C ILE A 121 -0.75 5.99 15.86
N PHE A 122 -1.11 6.93 14.99
CA PHE A 122 -1.11 8.35 15.33
C PHE A 122 -2.30 8.80 16.18
N ALA A 123 -3.38 8.03 16.27
CA ALA A 123 -4.51 8.29 17.16
C ALA A 123 -4.36 7.62 18.55
N GLN A 124 -3.23 7.00 18.84
CA GLN A 124 -2.97 6.35 20.13
C GLN A 124 -2.24 7.30 21.09
N GLU A 125 -2.47 7.12 22.40
CA GLU A 125 -1.79 7.91 23.44
C GLU A 125 -0.28 7.64 23.45
N ASP A 126 0.14 6.38 23.32
CA ASP A 126 1.54 5.98 23.18
C ASP A 126 1.82 5.50 21.75
N ILE A 127 2.23 6.45 20.90
CA ILE A 127 2.56 6.23 19.49
C ILE A 127 3.68 5.18 19.33
N LYS A 128 4.68 5.23 20.20
CA LYS A 128 5.84 4.33 20.14
C LYS A 128 5.46 2.88 20.46
N GLU A 129 4.67 2.67 21.50
CA GLU A 129 4.23 1.33 21.87
C GLU A 129 3.23 0.79 20.86
N ALA A 130 2.31 1.61 20.35
CA ALA A 130 1.38 1.22 19.29
C ALA A 130 2.11 0.78 18.01
N ALA A 131 3.13 1.53 17.59
CA ALA A 131 3.94 1.17 16.43
C ALA A 131 4.71 -0.15 16.64
N LYS A 132 5.24 -0.36 17.83
CA LYS A 132 5.97 -1.58 18.19
C LYS A 132 5.05 -2.80 18.23
N GLU A 133 3.88 -2.68 18.85
CA GLU A 133 2.88 -3.75 18.91
C GLU A 133 2.43 -4.13 17.50
N LEU A 134 2.00 -3.15 16.70
CA LEU A 134 1.54 -3.41 15.35
C LEU A 134 2.62 -4.01 14.46
N LYS A 135 3.87 -3.55 14.59
CA LYS A 135 5.02 -4.15 13.88
C LYS A 135 5.18 -5.62 14.20
N ASN A 136 5.10 -6.01 15.49
CA ASN A 136 5.25 -7.40 15.89
C ASN A 136 4.12 -8.28 15.34
N ARG A 137 2.87 -7.83 15.47
CA ARG A 137 1.71 -8.54 14.91
C ARG A 137 1.77 -8.64 13.38
N THR A 138 2.22 -7.59 12.70
CA THR A 138 2.42 -7.63 11.25
C THR A 138 3.43 -8.69 10.85
N LYS A 139 4.55 -8.81 11.56
CA LYS A 139 5.54 -9.86 11.33
C LYS A 139 4.96 -11.27 11.49
N GLU A 140 4.13 -11.48 12.51
CA GLU A 140 3.45 -12.77 12.73
C GLU A 140 2.43 -13.07 11.61
N ALA A 141 1.74 -12.05 11.11
CA ALA A 141 0.76 -12.20 10.04
C ALA A 141 1.40 -12.43 8.67
N THR A 142 2.55 -11.78 8.38
CA THR A 142 3.24 -11.88 7.09
C THR A 142 4.26 -13.02 7.04
N GLY A 143 4.75 -13.46 8.20
CA GLY A 143 5.81 -14.47 8.28
C GLY A 143 7.22 -13.94 7.94
N ILE A 144 7.41 -12.60 7.97
CA ILE A 144 8.68 -11.92 7.63
C ILE A 144 9.34 -11.33 8.88
#